data_f52cd8c9c1ef1c4331c9607f483acdf3
#
_entry.id   f52cd8c9c1ef1c4331c9607f483acdf3
#
_cell.length_a   1.000
_cell.length_b   1.000
_cell.length_c   1.000
_cell.angle_alpha   90.00
_cell.angle_beta   90.00
_cell.angle_gamma   90.00
#
_symmetry.space_group_name_H-M   'P 1'
#
loop_
_entity.id
_entity.type
_entity.pdbx_description
1 polymer ?
#
loop_
_entity_poly.entity_id
_entity_poly.type
_entity_poly.pdbx_seq_one_letter_code
_entity_poly.pdbx_strand_id
1 'polypeptide(L)'
;MDTRTSMRIGQPLAAMAQVDADDPDAFNHCFADVNGIRMHYIDEGQGQGPLVILLHGFPYLWYMWRRQIVALTKAGYRVVVPDQRGFGQSERPDAIEAYDMSQSVGDMVGLMAALGETSAVIIGHDLGAWVAQAAAMLRPDLFSGLVMLNTPVPPRGKVKPTVGLQAMAKGRVYHHLYFQQLTKPDRELAADPRKTLSSVFYSISGSAVGAERWRLFVEAGEPILNAFTEPKGAFPSWLSPRSLDYYVAEYTRTGFTGALNYYRCRDRNWEITAFLDGAKVSQPSLFIGGAADPSLEPVEIRSLYDQMDAYLPALRKKVLLPGVGHSAAEESPAQVNELLLEFLEQLMSGDPTSEPAAG
;
A
#
# COMPACT_ATOMS: atom_id res chain seq x y z
N MET A 1 24.95 27.23 12.48
CA MET A 1 24.50 26.95 13.85
C MET A 1 23.94 25.54 13.87
N ASP A 2 24.56 24.75 14.64
CA ASP A 2 24.56 23.30 14.69
C ASP A 2 23.21 22.78 15.26
N THR A 3 22.41 22.08 14.47
CA THR A 3 21.27 21.30 14.97
C THR A 3 21.60 19.83 14.76
N ARG A 4 22.20 19.27 15.79
CA ARG A 4 22.47 17.83 15.91
C ARG A 4 21.17 17.03 15.78
N THR A 5 21.01 16.35 14.66
CA THR A 5 20.06 15.24 14.51
C THR A 5 20.56 14.12 15.41
N SER A 6 19.90 13.89 16.54
CA SER A 6 20.21 12.75 17.41
C SER A 6 19.73 11.48 16.70
N MET A 7 20.60 10.79 15.99
CA MET A 7 20.41 9.40 15.62
C MET A 7 20.28 8.59 16.92
N ARG A 8 19.10 8.08 17.21
CA ARG A 8 18.97 6.96 18.13
C ARG A 8 19.51 5.72 17.41
N ILE A 9 20.64 5.24 17.85
CA ILE A 9 21.24 3.97 17.39
C ILE A 9 20.22 2.86 17.65
N GLY A 10 19.94 2.02 16.65
CA GLY A 10 18.91 0.99 16.64
C GLY A 10 18.75 0.25 17.99
N GLN A 11 17.51 0.09 18.40
CA GLN A 11 17.21 -0.63 19.63
C GLN A 11 17.56 -2.12 19.51
N PRO A 12 18.12 -2.76 20.54
CA PRO A 12 18.40 -4.20 20.50
C PRO A 12 17.14 -5.04 20.30
N LEU A 13 17.24 -6.18 19.62
CA LEU A 13 16.14 -7.15 19.38
C LEU A 13 15.27 -7.44 20.63
N ALA A 14 15.86 -7.47 21.81
CA ALA A 14 15.16 -7.67 23.08
C ALA A 14 14.19 -6.52 23.42
N ALA A 15 14.44 -5.31 22.94
CA ALA A 15 13.56 -4.16 23.18
C ALA A 15 12.31 -4.19 22.27
N MET A 16 12.41 -4.75 21.05
CA MET A 16 11.27 -4.89 20.13
C MET A 16 10.20 -5.89 20.61
N ALA A 17 10.55 -6.82 21.50
CA ALA A 17 9.57 -7.76 22.07
C ALA A 17 8.56 -7.11 23.02
N GLN A 18 8.80 -5.86 23.45
CA GLN A 18 7.97 -5.09 24.37
C GLN A 18 7.41 -3.81 23.75
N VAL A 19 7.57 -3.62 22.41
CA VAL A 19 7.04 -2.44 21.71
C VAL A 19 5.52 -2.47 21.74
N ASP A 20 4.90 -1.41 22.25
CA ASP A 20 3.49 -1.14 22.03
C ASP A 20 3.29 -0.73 20.56
N ALA A 21 2.90 -1.69 19.73
CA ALA A 21 2.73 -1.45 18.30
C ALA A 21 1.65 -0.39 18.01
N ASP A 22 0.73 -0.12 18.92
CA ASP A 22 -0.28 0.93 18.74
C ASP A 22 0.25 2.32 19.13
N ASP A 23 1.50 2.42 19.63
CA ASP A 23 2.17 3.70 19.88
C ASP A 23 3.04 4.10 18.69
N PRO A 24 2.65 5.13 17.88
CA PRO A 24 3.47 5.56 16.75
C PRO A 24 4.86 6.04 17.17
N ASP A 25 5.00 6.65 18.38
CA ASP A 25 6.27 7.16 18.88
C ASP A 25 7.22 6.05 19.37
N ALA A 26 6.75 4.81 19.43
CA ALA A 26 7.58 3.66 19.81
C ALA A 26 8.54 3.20 18.69
N PHE A 27 8.39 3.71 17.46
CA PHE A 27 9.18 3.36 16.28
C PHE A 27 10.26 4.39 15.99
N ASN A 28 11.29 3.96 15.24
CA ASN A 28 12.39 4.84 14.86
C ASN A 28 12.06 5.65 13.59
N HIS A 29 11.67 6.91 13.79
CA HIS A 29 11.33 7.84 12.72
C HIS A 29 12.57 8.45 12.09
N CYS A 30 12.70 8.30 10.77
CA CYS A 30 13.83 8.78 9.99
C CYS A 30 13.35 9.69 8.85
N PHE A 31 14.28 10.47 8.29
CA PHE A 31 14.06 11.29 7.11
C PHE A 31 15.24 11.19 6.17
N ALA A 32 14.97 11.18 4.87
CA ALA A 32 15.99 11.29 3.82
C ALA A 32 15.50 12.20 2.70
N ASP A 33 16.45 12.91 2.08
CA ASP A 33 16.19 13.63 0.84
C ASP A 33 16.35 12.67 -0.32
N VAL A 34 15.23 12.31 -0.96
CA VAL A 34 15.18 11.34 -2.05
C VAL A 34 14.37 11.90 -3.21
N ASN A 35 14.88 11.77 -4.43
CA ASN A 35 14.16 12.12 -5.65
C ASN A 35 13.42 13.48 -5.57
N GLY A 36 14.07 14.50 -4.98
CA GLY A 36 13.54 15.86 -4.89
C GLY A 36 12.49 16.12 -3.82
N ILE A 37 12.29 15.18 -2.90
CA ILE A 37 11.42 15.35 -1.72
C ILE A 37 12.15 14.93 -0.44
N ARG A 38 11.74 15.53 0.67
CA ARG A 38 12.08 15.03 2.01
C ARG A 38 11.09 13.95 2.40
N MET A 39 11.54 12.69 2.42
CA MET A 39 10.74 11.52 2.73
C MET A 39 10.90 11.13 4.19
N HIS A 40 9.77 10.92 4.86
CA HIS A 40 9.71 10.29 6.17
C HIS A 40 9.61 8.77 6.02
N TYR A 41 10.29 8.04 6.89
CA TYR A 41 10.18 6.57 6.97
C TYR A 41 10.49 6.05 8.37
N ILE A 42 9.97 4.87 8.67
CA ILE A 42 10.40 4.07 9.82
C ILE A 42 11.55 3.17 9.37
N ASP A 43 12.56 2.99 10.21
CA ASP A 43 13.70 2.09 9.96
C ASP A 43 14.00 1.27 11.22
N GLU A 44 13.59 0.02 11.20
CA GLU A 44 13.78 -0.91 12.30
C GLU A 44 14.67 -2.09 11.90
N GLY A 45 15.43 -2.65 12.86
CA GLY A 45 16.32 -3.77 12.61
C GLY A 45 17.58 -3.41 11.83
N GLN A 46 18.07 -2.17 11.93
CA GLN A 46 19.33 -1.74 11.30
C GLN A 46 20.49 -2.66 11.64
N GLY A 47 21.28 -3.02 10.62
CA GLY A 47 22.44 -3.92 10.78
C GLY A 47 22.09 -5.39 10.99
N GLN A 48 20.82 -5.74 10.81
CA GLN A 48 20.33 -7.12 10.82
C GLN A 48 20.28 -7.71 9.39
N GLY A 49 19.41 -8.64 9.13
CA GLY A 49 19.29 -9.35 7.87
C GLY A 49 18.83 -8.52 6.66
N PRO A 50 18.29 -9.20 5.64
CA PRO A 50 17.87 -8.58 4.38
C PRO A 50 16.85 -7.49 4.58
N LEU A 51 16.90 -6.45 3.69
CA LEU A 51 15.99 -5.33 3.71
C LEU A 51 14.61 -5.72 3.15
N VAL A 52 13.57 -5.33 3.87
CA VAL A 52 12.17 -5.39 3.44
C VAL A 52 11.59 -3.98 3.45
N ILE A 53 11.04 -3.52 2.32
CA ILE A 53 10.37 -2.23 2.20
C ILE A 53 8.86 -2.46 2.14
N LEU A 54 8.09 -1.77 3.00
CA LEU A 54 6.63 -1.90 3.09
C LEU A 54 5.96 -0.60 2.63
N LEU A 55 5.15 -0.67 1.57
CA LEU A 55 4.46 0.48 0.97
C LEU A 55 2.96 0.43 1.25
N HIS A 56 2.45 1.46 1.92
CA HIS A 56 1.03 1.60 2.20
C HIS A 56 0.24 2.09 0.97
N GLY A 57 -1.09 2.02 1.04
CA GLY A 57 -2.01 2.61 0.07
C GLY A 57 -2.84 3.75 0.64
N PHE A 58 -3.97 4.05 -0.01
CA PHE A 58 -4.94 5.06 0.42
C PHE A 58 -6.11 4.41 1.19
N PRO A 59 -6.57 4.98 2.32
CA PRO A 59 -6.06 6.16 3.01
C PRO A 59 -5.15 5.81 4.21
N TYR A 60 -4.20 4.94 3.98
CA TYR A 60 -3.25 4.49 5.00
C TYR A 60 -1.99 5.35 5.00
N LEU A 61 -1.14 5.10 6.03
CA LEU A 61 0.18 5.67 6.26
C LEU A 61 1.13 4.52 6.60
N TRP A 62 2.42 4.79 6.85
CA TRP A 62 3.37 3.80 7.35
C TRP A 62 2.78 2.96 8.49
N TYR A 63 1.95 3.55 9.31
CA TYR A 63 1.39 3.02 10.54
C TYR A 63 0.53 1.75 10.36
N MET A 64 -0.04 1.52 9.17
CA MET A 64 -0.75 0.28 8.89
C MET A 64 0.13 -0.96 9.03
N TRP A 65 1.44 -0.80 8.87
CA TRP A 65 2.41 -1.88 8.90
C TRP A 65 3.02 -2.14 10.29
N ARG A 66 2.59 -1.41 11.34
CA ARG A 66 3.17 -1.46 12.68
C ARG A 66 3.30 -2.87 13.26
N ARG A 67 2.37 -3.77 12.95
CA ARG A 67 2.41 -5.17 13.40
C ARG A 67 3.34 -6.03 12.55
N GLN A 68 3.47 -5.74 11.27
CA GLN A 68 4.43 -6.37 10.36
C GLN A 68 5.86 -5.92 10.69
N ILE A 69 6.06 -4.64 10.99
CA ILE A 69 7.36 -4.12 11.44
C ILE A 69 7.88 -4.94 12.62
N VAL A 70 7.07 -5.07 13.68
CA VAL A 70 7.47 -5.83 14.88
C VAL A 70 7.77 -7.30 14.57
N ALA A 71 6.93 -7.95 13.76
CA ALA A 71 7.09 -9.37 13.44
C ALA A 71 8.33 -9.64 12.59
N LEU A 72 8.53 -8.87 11.54
CA LEU A 72 9.65 -9.03 10.61
C LEU A 72 10.98 -8.66 11.26
N THR A 73 11.03 -7.58 12.04
CA THR A 73 12.24 -7.19 12.78
C THR A 73 12.62 -8.25 13.80
N LYS A 74 11.64 -8.81 14.52
CA LYS A 74 11.85 -9.91 15.46
C LYS A 74 12.40 -11.17 14.78
N ALA A 75 12.04 -11.39 13.53
CA ALA A 75 12.56 -12.49 12.70
C ALA A 75 13.95 -12.20 12.09
N GLY A 76 14.52 -11.02 12.34
CA GLY A 76 15.87 -10.66 11.94
C GLY A 76 15.98 -9.92 10.62
N TYR A 77 14.88 -9.38 10.07
CA TYR A 77 14.89 -8.53 8.88
C TYR A 77 15.09 -7.06 9.25
N ARG A 78 15.76 -6.29 8.38
CA ARG A 78 15.68 -4.83 8.40
C ARG A 78 14.38 -4.42 7.70
N VAL A 79 13.57 -3.60 8.36
CA VAL A 79 12.25 -3.20 7.86
C VAL A 79 12.21 -1.69 7.70
N VAL A 80 11.98 -1.22 6.48
CA VAL A 80 11.85 0.20 6.16
C VAL A 80 10.45 0.48 5.62
N VAL A 81 9.78 1.46 6.20
CA VAL A 81 8.38 1.76 5.91
C VAL A 81 8.19 3.25 5.68
N PRO A 82 8.26 3.73 4.43
CA PRO A 82 8.05 5.14 4.15
C PRO A 82 6.57 5.55 4.25
N ASP A 83 6.33 6.78 4.68
CA ASP A 83 5.19 7.53 4.18
C ASP A 83 5.49 7.88 2.72
N GLN A 84 4.71 7.38 1.77
CA GLN A 84 4.94 7.69 0.36
C GLN A 84 4.76 9.20 0.11
N ARG A 85 5.33 9.74 -0.98
CA ARG A 85 5.18 11.15 -1.33
C ARG A 85 3.72 11.60 -1.23
N GLY A 86 3.48 12.76 -0.63
CA GLY A 86 2.11 13.27 -0.46
C GLY A 86 1.33 12.71 0.71
N PHE A 87 1.88 11.77 1.46
CA PHE A 87 1.26 11.19 2.65
C PHE A 87 2.04 11.52 3.92
N GLY A 88 1.35 11.47 5.06
CA GLY A 88 1.92 11.56 6.38
C GLY A 88 2.94 12.67 6.53
N GLN A 89 4.12 12.36 7.03
CA GLN A 89 5.18 13.32 7.27
C GLN A 89 6.11 13.56 6.06
N SER A 90 5.93 12.83 4.95
CA SER A 90 6.64 13.07 3.70
C SER A 90 6.17 14.35 3.00
N GLU A 91 7.05 14.93 2.21
CA GLU A 91 6.76 16.16 1.45
C GLU A 91 5.65 15.93 0.42
N ARG A 92 4.90 17.00 0.14
CA ARG A 92 3.70 17.00 -0.71
C ARG A 92 3.86 18.00 -1.84
N PRO A 93 4.49 17.63 -2.98
CA PRO A 93 4.58 18.50 -4.14
C PRO A 93 3.17 18.92 -4.64
N ASP A 94 3.03 20.16 -5.10
CA ASP A 94 1.74 20.67 -5.58
C ASP A 94 1.36 20.13 -6.96
N ALA A 95 2.35 19.88 -7.82
CA ALA A 95 2.13 19.44 -9.19
C ALA A 95 1.61 17.99 -9.23
N ILE A 96 0.54 17.74 -9.99
CA ILE A 96 -0.04 16.40 -10.13
C ILE A 96 1.00 15.43 -10.72
N GLU A 97 1.74 15.87 -11.73
CA GLU A 97 2.77 15.07 -12.41
C GLU A 97 3.89 14.58 -11.47
N ALA A 98 4.07 15.25 -10.34
CA ALA A 98 5.01 14.82 -9.31
C ALA A 98 4.60 13.51 -8.62
N TYR A 99 3.43 12.95 -8.93
CA TYR A 99 2.90 11.71 -8.36
C TYR A 99 2.80 10.58 -9.38
N ASP A 100 3.39 10.76 -10.56
CA ASP A 100 3.39 9.69 -11.55
C ASP A 100 4.30 8.51 -11.14
N MET A 101 4.17 7.41 -11.87
CA MET A 101 4.85 6.16 -11.58
C MET A 101 6.38 6.30 -11.58
N SER A 102 6.93 7.14 -12.45
CA SER A 102 8.37 7.37 -12.52
C SER A 102 8.89 8.05 -11.27
N GLN A 103 8.12 8.98 -10.71
CA GLN A 103 8.45 9.66 -9.46
C GLN A 103 8.37 8.70 -8.27
N SER A 104 7.29 7.91 -8.17
CA SER A 104 7.09 6.96 -7.07
C SER A 104 8.16 5.86 -7.06
N VAL A 105 8.53 5.33 -8.22
CA VAL A 105 9.66 4.38 -8.34
C VAL A 105 11.00 5.07 -8.06
N GLY A 106 11.18 6.30 -8.54
CA GLY A 106 12.36 7.13 -8.26
C GLY A 106 12.58 7.33 -6.76
N ASP A 107 11.50 7.51 -6.00
CA ASP A 107 11.57 7.59 -4.53
C ASP A 107 12.14 6.32 -3.91
N MET A 108 11.69 5.16 -4.35
CA MET A 108 12.17 3.88 -3.82
C MET A 108 13.65 3.65 -4.17
N VAL A 109 14.07 4.02 -5.38
CA VAL A 109 15.47 3.98 -5.79
C VAL A 109 16.32 4.95 -4.97
N GLY A 110 15.82 6.18 -4.76
CA GLY A 110 16.47 7.19 -3.92
C GLY A 110 16.58 6.74 -2.46
N LEU A 111 15.53 6.11 -1.93
CA LEU A 111 15.53 5.55 -0.58
C LEU A 111 16.57 4.43 -0.43
N MET A 112 16.62 3.48 -1.38
CA MET A 112 17.66 2.44 -1.42
C MET A 112 19.07 3.05 -1.39
N ALA A 113 19.30 4.07 -2.20
CA ALA A 113 20.60 4.76 -2.24
C ALA A 113 20.93 5.47 -0.91
N ALA A 114 19.94 6.14 -0.30
CA ALA A 114 20.11 6.82 0.98
C ALA A 114 20.39 5.85 2.14
N LEU A 115 19.82 4.63 2.07
CA LEU A 115 20.06 3.56 3.04
C LEU A 115 21.38 2.82 2.80
N GLY A 116 22.05 3.02 1.66
CA GLY A 116 23.24 2.29 1.25
C GLY A 116 22.99 0.82 0.90
N GLU A 117 21.75 0.48 0.53
CA GLU A 117 21.32 -0.89 0.25
C GLU A 117 21.31 -1.19 -1.25
N THR A 118 21.62 -2.40 -1.60
CA THR A 118 21.73 -2.85 -3.00
C THR A 118 20.65 -3.86 -3.39
N SER A 119 19.90 -4.39 -2.43
CA SER A 119 18.81 -5.32 -2.66
C SER A 119 17.75 -5.21 -1.57
N ALA A 120 16.47 -5.33 -1.95
CA ALA A 120 15.33 -5.39 -1.02
C ALA A 120 14.23 -6.29 -1.56
N VAL A 121 13.41 -6.84 -0.66
CA VAL A 121 12.08 -7.33 -0.99
C VAL A 121 11.11 -6.17 -0.83
N ILE A 122 10.27 -5.93 -1.84
CA ILE A 122 9.30 -4.83 -1.82
C ILE A 122 7.87 -5.39 -1.66
N ILE A 123 7.15 -4.85 -0.69
CA ILE A 123 5.81 -5.27 -0.32
C ILE A 123 4.89 -4.06 -0.40
N GLY A 124 3.77 -4.19 -1.11
CA GLY A 124 2.85 -3.07 -1.27
C GLY A 124 1.40 -3.45 -1.03
N HIS A 125 0.65 -2.53 -0.44
CA HIS A 125 -0.79 -2.61 -0.24
C HIS A 125 -1.49 -1.51 -1.05
N ASP A 126 -2.58 -1.81 -1.73
CA ASP A 126 -3.40 -0.86 -2.51
C ASP A 126 -2.57 -0.03 -3.50
N LEU A 127 -2.49 1.31 -3.37
CA LEU A 127 -1.59 2.15 -4.19
C LEU A 127 -0.12 1.72 -4.05
N GLY A 128 0.29 1.27 -2.87
CA GLY A 128 1.63 0.76 -2.65
C GLY A 128 1.92 -0.52 -3.46
N ALA A 129 0.91 -1.35 -3.75
CA ALA A 129 1.08 -2.51 -4.63
C ALA A 129 1.38 -2.09 -6.08
N TRP A 130 0.77 -0.98 -6.56
CA TRP A 130 1.09 -0.41 -7.87
C TRP A 130 2.55 0.06 -7.95
N VAL A 131 3.02 0.75 -6.90
CA VAL A 131 4.41 1.22 -6.82
C VAL A 131 5.37 0.05 -6.70
N ALA A 132 5.07 -0.94 -5.84
CA ALA A 132 5.90 -2.12 -5.64
C ALA A 132 6.07 -2.94 -6.92
N GLN A 133 4.97 -3.21 -7.64
CA GLN A 133 5.04 -3.93 -8.92
C GLN A 133 5.85 -3.17 -9.96
N ALA A 134 5.65 -1.85 -10.07
CA ALA A 134 6.41 -1.04 -11.03
C ALA A 134 7.89 -0.98 -10.66
N ALA A 135 8.22 -0.86 -9.38
CA ALA A 135 9.60 -0.88 -8.90
C ALA A 135 10.29 -2.21 -9.22
N ALA A 136 9.62 -3.34 -8.97
CA ALA A 136 10.11 -4.66 -9.32
C ALA A 136 10.34 -4.82 -10.83
N MET A 137 9.44 -4.31 -11.67
CA MET A 137 9.59 -4.36 -13.14
C MET A 137 10.71 -3.47 -13.66
N LEU A 138 10.82 -2.25 -13.15
CA LEU A 138 11.75 -1.23 -13.66
C LEU A 138 13.16 -1.36 -13.09
N ARG A 139 13.29 -1.90 -11.89
CA ARG A 139 14.55 -2.07 -11.17
C ARG A 139 14.69 -3.49 -10.58
N PRO A 140 14.70 -4.52 -11.46
CA PRO A 140 14.88 -5.90 -11.02
C PRO A 140 16.25 -6.16 -10.38
N ASP A 141 17.18 -5.26 -10.61
CA ASP A 141 18.51 -5.25 -9.97
C ASP A 141 18.45 -4.87 -8.49
N LEU A 142 17.47 -4.07 -8.06
CA LEU A 142 17.31 -3.62 -6.67
C LEU A 142 16.24 -4.41 -5.91
N PHE A 143 15.19 -4.85 -6.59
CA PHE A 143 14.05 -5.50 -5.94
C PHE A 143 14.01 -6.99 -6.29
N SER A 144 14.45 -7.83 -5.34
CA SER A 144 14.63 -9.28 -5.52
C SER A 144 13.37 -10.11 -5.31
N GLY A 145 12.32 -9.53 -4.73
CA GLY A 145 11.03 -10.19 -4.50
C GLY A 145 9.89 -9.17 -4.41
N LEU A 146 8.69 -9.59 -4.76
CA LEU A 146 7.47 -8.76 -4.76
C LEU A 146 6.37 -9.41 -3.94
N VAL A 147 5.77 -8.65 -3.01
CA VAL A 147 4.51 -9.05 -2.38
C VAL A 147 3.46 -7.96 -2.60
N MET A 148 2.27 -8.37 -3.02
CA MET A 148 1.12 -7.47 -3.18
C MET A 148 0.01 -7.86 -2.23
N LEU A 149 -0.52 -6.88 -1.49
CA LEU A 149 -1.67 -7.06 -0.62
C LEU A 149 -2.91 -6.39 -1.21
N ASN A 150 -4.02 -7.12 -1.21
CA ASN A 150 -5.39 -6.72 -1.54
C ASN A 150 -5.65 -6.21 -2.97
N THR A 151 -4.64 -5.72 -3.67
CA THR A 151 -4.82 -5.13 -5.00
C THR A 151 -4.08 -5.95 -6.05
N PRO A 152 -4.79 -6.75 -6.87
CA PRO A 152 -4.20 -7.38 -8.04
C PRO A 152 -3.91 -6.30 -9.09
N VAL A 153 -2.63 -5.99 -9.27
CA VAL A 153 -2.20 -4.94 -10.20
C VAL A 153 -2.19 -5.49 -11.63
N PRO A 154 -3.00 -4.94 -12.55
CA PRO A 154 -3.05 -5.43 -13.91
C PRO A 154 -1.77 -5.12 -14.68
N PRO A 155 -1.43 -5.92 -15.70
CA PRO A 155 -0.46 -5.51 -16.71
C PRO A 155 -0.98 -4.27 -17.46
N ARG A 156 -0.10 -3.61 -18.21
CA ARG A 156 -0.49 -2.43 -19.00
C ARG A 156 -1.60 -2.79 -19.99
N GLY A 157 -2.75 -2.12 -19.84
CA GLY A 157 -3.91 -2.32 -20.72
C GLY A 157 -3.74 -1.68 -22.10
N LYS A 158 -4.59 -2.06 -23.05
CA LYS A 158 -4.58 -1.52 -24.43
C LYS A 158 -5.21 -0.14 -24.56
N VAL A 159 -5.96 0.32 -23.55
CA VAL A 159 -6.62 1.63 -23.50
C VAL A 159 -6.22 2.36 -22.23
N LYS A 160 -6.40 3.68 -22.23
CA LYS A 160 -6.19 4.49 -21.03
C LYS A 160 -7.03 3.96 -19.86
N PRO A 161 -6.49 3.92 -18.64
CA PRO A 161 -7.21 3.41 -17.46
C PRO A 161 -8.57 4.06 -17.25
N THR A 162 -8.70 5.39 -17.42
CA THR A 162 -9.99 6.07 -17.26
C THR A 162 -11.03 5.59 -18.27
N VAL A 163 -10.64 5.27 -19.51
CA VAL A 163 -11.56 4.72 -20.53
C VAL A 163 -12.04 3.32 -20.13
N GLY A 164 -11.14 2.46 -19.67
CA GLY A 164 -11.49 1.12 -19.19
C GLY A 164 -12.42 1.18 -17.97
N LEU A 165 -12.14 2.08 -17.02
CA LEU A 165 -12.94 2.28 -15.83
C LEU A 165 -14.33 2.84 -16.13
N GLN A 166 -14.45 3.75 -17.12
CA GLN A 166 -15.75 4.24 -17.59
C GLN A 166 -16.61 3.12 -18.18
N ALA A 167 -15.99 2.25 -18.99
CA ALA A 167 -16.67 1.07 -19.55
C ALA A 167 -17.16 0.12 -18.44
N MET A 168 -16.33 -0.15 -17.44
CA MET A 168 -16.67 -0.97 -16.27
C MET A 168 -17.80 -0.35 -15.43
N ALA A 169 -17.79 0.98 -15.28
CA ALA A 169 -18.76 1.69 -14.44
C ALA A 169 -20.17 1.78 -15.05
N LYS A 170 -20.32 1.60 -16.35
CA LYS A 170 -21.63 1.57 -17.07
C LYS A 170 -22.53 2.75 -16.73
N GLY A 171 -21.98 3.98 -16.77
CA GLY A 171 -22.69 5.23 -16.49
C GLY A 171 -22.71 5.64 -15.01
N ARG A 172 -22.34 4.76 -14.09
CA ARG A 172 -22.08 5.10 -12.68
C ARG A 172 -20.66 5.67 -12.52
N VAL A 173 -20.28 6.02 -11.32
CA VAL A 173 -18.96 6.59 -11.02
C VAL A 173 -18.20 5.70 -10.05
N TYR A 174 -17.08 5.17 -10.51
CA TYR A 174 -16.10 4.46 -9.67
C TYR A 174 -15.17 5.48 -9.01
N HIS A 175 -14.72 5.24 -7.80
CA HIS A 175 -13.91 6.21 -7.03
C HIS A 175 -12.68 6.72 -7.79
N HIS A 176 -11.98 5.88 -8.58
CA HIS A 176 -10.87 6.35 -9.39
C HIS A 176 -11.27 7.41 -10.43
N LEU A 177 -12.49 7.33 -10.97
CA LEU A 177 -13.02 8.34 -11.88
C LEU A 177 -13.48 9.60 -11.11
N TYR A 178 -14.04 9.41 -9.91
CA TYR A 178 -14.42 10.51 -9.05
C TYR A 178 -13.21 11.38 -8.67
N PHE A 179 -12.10 10.73 -8.33
CA PHE A 179 -10.86 11.38 -7.92
C PHE A 179 -10.10 12.08 -9.07
N GLN A 180 -10.49 11.88 -10.33
CA GLN A 180 -9.97 12.69 -11.44
C GLN A 180 -10.42 14.16 -11.33
N GLN A 181 -11.53 14.44 -10.66
CA GLN A 181 -12.00 15.80 -10.46
C GLN A 181 -11.04 16.56 -9.56
N LEU A 182 -10.77 17.82 -9.92
CA LEU A 182 -9.98 18.72 -9.07
C LEU A 182 -10.87 19.35 -8.01
N THR A 183 -10.36 19.51 -6.82
CA THR A 183 -10.96 20.28 -5.71
C THR A 183 -12.17 19.64 -5.05
N LYS A 184 -13.13 19.09 -5.81
CA LYS A 184 -14.39 18.55 -5.24
C LYS A 184 -14.11 17.38 -4.29
N PRO A 185 -13.42 16.28 -4.70
CA PRO A 185 -13.10 15.18 -3.79
C PRO A 185 -12.17 15.61 -2.65
N ASP A 186 -11.23 16.53 -2.91
CA ASP A 186 -10.32 17.04 -1.88
C ASP A 186 -11.09 17.70 -0.74
N ARG A 187 -12.03 18.59 -1.06
CA ARG A 187 -12.87 19.29 -0.08
C ARG A 187 -13.85 18.36 0.61
N GLU A 188 -14.45 17.43 -0.12
CA GLU A 188 -15.41 16.47 0.43
C GLU A 188 -14.75 15.59 1.49
N LEU A 189 -13.60 14.99 1.18
CA LEU A 189 -12.89 14.12 2.10
C LEU A 189 -12.32 14.88 3.31
N ALA A 190 -11.88 16.13 3.11
CA ALA A 190 -11.29 16.96 4.16
C ALA A 190 -12.33 17.70 5.01
N ALA A 191 -13.61 17.69 4.66
CA ALA A 191 -14.65 18.38 5.42
C ALA A 191 -14.80 17.83 6.85
N ASP A 192 -14.67 16.51 7.01
CA ASP A 192 -14.62 15.82 8.29
C ASP A 192 -13.69 14.58 8.14
N PRO A 193 -12.39 14.73 8.41
CA PRO A 193 -11.44 13.63 8.29
C PRO A 193 -11.77 12.42 9.16
N ARG A 194 -12.35 12.64 10.35
CA ARG A 194 -12.74 11.54 11.24
C ARG A 194 -13.86 10.72 10.62
N LYS A 195 -14.91 11.37 10.17
CA LYS A 195 -16.02 10.69 9.49
C LYS A 195 -15.55 9.99 8.24
N THR A 196 -14.76 10.66 7.41
CA THR A 196 -14.19 10.09 6.18
C THR A 196 -13.43 8.80 6.47
N LEU A 197 -12.44 8.86 7.36
CA LEU A 197 -11.56 7.73 7.65
C LEU A 197 -12.31 6.59 8.35
N SER A 198 -13.15 6.89 9.34
CA SER A 198 -13.93 5.86 10.03
C SER A 198 -14.88 5.13 9.09
N SER A 199 -15.57 5.86 8.22
CA SER A 199 -16.51 5.28 7.25
C SER A 199 -15.79 4.44 6.20
N VAL A 200 -14.66 4.93 5.66
CA VAL A 200 -13.85 4.19 4.69
C VAL A 200 -13.32 2.91 5.33
N PHE A 201 -12.57 2.99 6.42
CA PHE A 201 -11.96 1.84 7.09
C PHE A 201 -12.98 0.77 7.48
N TYR A 202 -14.14 1.20 8.00
CA TYR A 202 -15.21 0.27 8.33
C TYR A 202 -15.77 -0.43 7.09
N SER A 203 -16.18 0.34 6.07
CA SER A 203 -16.92 -0.20 4.92
C SER A 203 -16.09 -1.12 4.02
N ILE A 204 -14.75 -0.95 4.00
CA ILE A 204 -13.84 -1.81 3.24
C ILE A 204 -13.38 -3.03 4.02
N SER A 205 -13.68 -3.10 5.33
CA SER A 205 -13.25 -4.22 6.18
C SER A 205 -14.17 -5.43 6.05
N GLY A 206 -13.69 -6.60 6.45
CA GLY A 206 -14.50 -7.82 6.58
C GLY A 206 -15.56 -7.74 7.68
N SER A 207 -15.50 -6.73 8.55
CA SER A 207 -16.51 -6.49 9.60
C SER A 207 -17.80 -5.88 9.06
N ALA A 208 -17.75 -5.17 7.94
CA ALA A 208 -18.93 -4.61 7.29
C ALA A 208 -19.70 -5.70 6.54
N VAL A 209 -21.01 -5.76 6.72
CA VAL A 209 -21.86 -6.78 6.12
C VAL A 209 -23.04 -6.17 5.35
N GLY A 210 -23.47 -6.85 4.30
CA GLY A 210 -24.64 -6.43 3.53
C GLY A 210 -24.53 -5.00 3.01
N ALA A 211 -25.52 -4.15 3.34
CA ALA A 211 -25.59 -2.75 2.89
C ALA A 211 -24.55 -1.82 3.56
N GLU A 212 -23.83 -2.27 4.59
CA GLU A 212 -22.79 -1.50 5.26
C GLU A 212 -21.45 -1.54 4.51
N ARG A 213 -21.29 -2.52 3.62
CA ARG A 213 -20.08 -2.67 2.80
C ARG A 213 -19.96 -1.51 1.81
N TRP A 214 -18.74 -1.18 1.49
CA TRP A 214 -18.44 -0.18 0.46
C TRP A 214 -19.17 -0.48 -0.85
N ARG A 215 -19.95 0.50 -1.34
CA ARG A 215 -20.52 0.48 -2.68
C ARG A 215 -19.47 0.97 -3.68
N LEU A 216 -18.95 0.09 -4.51
CA LEU A 216 -17.87 0.44 -5.45
C LEU A 216 -18.25 1.56 -6.44
N PHE A 217 -19.54 1.72 -6.71
CA PHE A 217 -20.06 2.71 -7.66
C PHE A 217 -21.09 3.60 -7.00
N VAL A 218 -20.98 4.89 -7.26
CA VAL A 218 -22.00 5.91 -6.92
C VAL A 218 -22.69 6.41 -8.19
N GLU A 219 -23.88 7.02 -8.05
CA GLU A 219 -24.57 7.64 -9.16
C GLU A 219 -23.87 8.95 -9.58
N ALA A 220 -24.09 9.36 -10.83
CA ALA A 220 -23.52 10.60 -11.34
C ALA A 220 -23.99 11.80 -10.49
N GLY A 221 -23.05 12.58 -9.97
CA GLY A 221 -23.33 13.73 -9.09
C GLY A 221 -23.43 13.40 -7.60
N GLU A 222 -23.56 12.14 -7.24
CA GLU A 222 -23.57 11.70 -5.84
C GLU A 222 -22.18 11.94 -5.19
N PRO A 223 -22.11 12.40 -3.92
CA PRO A 223 -20.86 12.45 -3.16
C PRO A 223 -20.25 11.08 -3.00
N ILE A 224 -18.92 10.99 -3.07
CA ILE A 224 -18.24 9.69 -2.93
C ILE A 224 -18.39 9.10 -1.53
N LEU A 225 -18.49 9.95 -0.52
CA LEU A 225 -18.67 9.50 0.87
C LEU A 225 -19.99 8.74 1.09
N ASN A 226 -20.99 8.94 0.23
CA ASN A 226 -22.22 8.13 0.28
C ASN A 226 -21.98 6.66 -0.09
N ALA A 227 -20.84 6.32 -0.68
CA ALA A 227 -20.45 4.93 -0.95
C ALA A 227 -20.06 4.16 0.31
N PHE A 228 -19.79 4.86 1.41
CA PHE A 228 -19.30 4.32 2.66
C PHE A 228 -20.30 4.50 3.79
N THR A 229 -20.30 3.60 4.74
CA THR A 229 -21.20 3.60 5.89
C THR A 229 -20.41 4.00 7.15
N GLU A 230 -20.90 4.99 7.87
CA GLU A 230 -20.37 5.32 9.19
C GLU A 230 -20.73 4.22 10.18
N PRO A 231 -19.78 3.67 10.95
CA PRO A 231 -20.04 2.60 11.90
C PRO A 231 -21.01 3.06 13.00
N LYS A 232 -22.07 2.28 13.26
CA LYS A 232 -23.11 2.59 14.27
C LYS A 232 -22.81 1.94 15.63
N GLY A 233 -21.58 1.87 16.05
CA GLY A 233 -21.22 1.19 17.29
C GLY A 233 -19.72 1.13 17.49
N ALA A 234 -19.24 0.03 18.08
CA ALA A 234 -17.82 -0.19 18.23
C ALA A 234 -17.13 -0.33 16.85
N PHE A 235 -15.95 0.26 16.73
CA PHE A 235 -15.09 0.04 15.57
C PHE A 235 -14.65 -1.43 15.49
N PRO A 236 -14.23 -1.91 14.30
CA PRO A 236 -13.56 -3.19 14.18
C PRO A 236 -12.41 -3.31 15.17
N SER A 237 -12.19 -4.49 15.74
CA SER A 237 -11.19 -4.71 16.80
C SER A 237 -9.76 -4.33 16.41
N TRP A 238 -9.47 -4.33 15.11
CA TRP A 238 -8.16 -3.92 14.57
C TRP A 238 -7.96 -2.40 14.53
N LEU A 239 -9.06 -1.61 14.50
CA LEU A 239 -9.04 -0.14 14.45
C LEU A 239 -9.35 0.42 15.85
N SER A 240 -8.33 0.52 16.69
CA SER A 240 -8.49 1.15 18.02
C SER A 240 -8.79 2.65 17.88
N PRO A 241 -9.42 3.28 18.89
CA PRO A 241 -9.60 4.74 18.91
C PRO A 241 -8.28 5.49 18.73
N ARG A 242 -7.19 5.02 19.36
CA ARG A 242 -5.85 5.60 19.23
C ARG A 242 -5.33 5.53 17.79
N SER A 243 -5.52 4.38 17.13
CA SER A 243 -5.13 4.21 15.72
C SER A 243 -5.91 5.16 14.81
N LEU A 244 -7.22 5.28 15.02
CA LEU A 244 -8.04 6.23 14.24
C LEU A 244 -7.61 7.67 14.51
N ASP A 245 -7.34 8.05 15.77
CA ASP A 245 -6.88 9.39 16.14
C ASP A 245 -5.57 9.76 15.43
N TYR A 246 -4.63 8.82 15.32
CA TYR A 246 -3.39 9.03 14.57
C TYR A 246 -3.66 9.35 13.09
N TYR A 247 -4.44 8.55 12.39
CA TYR A 247 -4.81 8.82 10.99
C TYR A 247 -5.54 10.15 10.85
N VAL A 248 -6.50 10.45 11.74
CA VAL A 248 -7.26 11.70 11.72
C VAL A 248 -6.35 12.91 11.90
N ALA A 249 -5.42 12.85 12.85
CA ALA A 249 -4.46 13.94 13.09
C ALA A 249 -3.62 14.22 11.84
N GLU A 250 -3.07 13.17 11.22
CA GLU A 250 -2.25 13.30 10.02
C GLU A 250 -3.05 13.85 8.84
N TYR A 251 -4.24 13.31 8.53
CA TYR A 251 -5.07 13.80 7.43
C TYR A 251 -5.68 15.19 7.69
N THR A 252 -5.91 15.57 8.94
CA THR A 252 -6.29 16.95 9.30
C THR A 252 -5.17 17.94 8.97
N ARG A 253 -3.91 17.54 9.19
CA ARG A 253 -2.73 18.35 8.92
C ARG A 253 -2.39 18.42 7.43
N THR A 254 -2.53 17.30 6.70
CA THR A 254 -2.05 17.15 5.32
C THR A 254 -3.13 17.36 4.26
N GLY A 255 -4.39 17.16 4.60
CA GLY A 255 -5.47 16.98 3.63
C GLY A 255 -5.31 15.68 2.82
N PHE A 256 -6.07 15.57 1.76
CA PHE A 256 -6.13 14.36 0.91
C PHE A 256 -5.51 14.55 -0.47
N THR A 257 -5.16 15.78 -0.86
CA THR A 257 -4.75 16.12 -2.23
C THR A 257 -3.56 15.32 -2.72
N GLY A 258 -2.51 15.16 -1.90
CA GLY A 258 -1.33 14.38 -2.27
C GLY A 258 -1.70 12.93 -2.60
N ALA A 259 -2.52 12.30 -1.76
CA ALA A 259 -3.01 10.94 -1.98
C ALA A 259 -3.87 10.82 -3.26
N LEU A 260 -4.74 11.81 -3.52
CA LEU A 260 -5.60 11.81 -4.72
C LEU A 260 -4.82 12.00 -6.02
N ASN A 261 -3.64 12.62 -5.98
CA ASN A 261 -2.82 12.84 -7.16
C ASN A 261 -2.29 11.52 -7.76
N TYR A 262 -2.12 10.46 -6.98
CA TYR A 262 -1.82 9.12 -7.52
C TYR A 262 -2.91 8.61 -8.47
N TYR A 263 -4.18 8.84 -8.12
CA TYR A 263 -5.30 8.48 -8.99
C TYR A 263 -5.37 9.38 -10.22
N ARG A 264 -5.04 10.68 -10.09
CA ARG A 264 -5.00 11.65 -11.20
C ARG A 264 -3.91 11.34 -12.21
N CYS A 265 -2.83 10.68 -11.79
CA CYS A 265 -1.74 10.26 -12.66
C CYS A 265 -1.98 8.96 -13.44
N ARG A 266 -3.13 8.27 -13.30
CA ARG A 266 -3.33 6.95 -13.91
C ARG A 266 -3.18 6.93 -15.43
N ASP A 267 -3.80 7.89 -16.14
CA ASP A 267 -3.68 7.98 -17.60
C ASP A 267 -2.27 8.39 -18.02
N ARG A 268 -1.66 9.32 -17.28
CA ARG A 268 -0.26 9.69 -17.48
C ARG A 268 0.67 8.49 -17.28
N ASN A 269 0.47 7.69 -16.23
CA ASN A 269 1.23 6.46 -16.01
C ASN A 269 1.15 5.53 -17.21
N TRP A 270 -0.05 5.35 -17.77
CA TRP A 270 -0.24 4.56 -18.97
C TRP A 270 0.51 5.15 -20.18
N GLU A 271 0.50 6.47 -20.34
CA GLU A 271 1.21 7.17 -21.44
C GLU A 271 2.72 6.99 -21.35
N ILE A 272 3.32 7.25 -20.17
CA ILE A 272 4.77 7.23 -19.98
C ILE A 272 5.36 5.82 -19.87
N THR A 273 4.53 4.79 -19.67
CA THR A 273 4.98 3.38 -19.55
C THR A 273 4.69 2.54 -20.78
N ALA A 274 4.59 3.16 -21.97
CA ALA A 274 4.33 2.41 -23.20
C ALA A 274 5.35 1.29 -23.47
N PHE A 275 6.59 1.47 -23.04
CA PHE A 275 7.67 0.48 -23.12
C PHE A 275 7.46 -0.76 -22.24
N LEU A 276 6.51 -0.73 -21.29
CA LEU A 276 6.13 -1.88 -20.49
C LEU A 276 4.98 -2.71 -21.09
N ASP A 277 4.57 -2.45 -22.34
CA ASP A 277 3.53 -3.27 -22.96
C ASP A 277 4.00 -4.72 -23.10
N GLY A 278 3.26 -5.66 -22.48
CA GLY A 278 3.61 -7.08 -22.42
C GLY A 278 4.71 -7.46 -21.43
N ALA A 279 5.27 -6.50 -20.69
CA ALA A 279 6.25 -6.79 -19.65
C ALA A 279 5.65 -7.62 -18.50
N LYS A 280 6.48 -8.47 -17.91
CA LYS A 280 6.12 -9.34 -16.78
C LYS A 280 7.06 -9.08 -15.60
N VAL A 281 6.58 -9.33 -14.39
CA VAL A 281 7.44 -9.34 -13.21
C VAL A 281 8.12 -10.70 -13.11
N SER A 282 9.43 -10.73 -13.20
CA SER A 282 10.22 -11.96 -13.19
C SER A 282 10.63 -12.43 -11.79
N GLN A 283 10.52 -11.55 -10.80
CA GLN A 283 10.89 -11.87 -9.42
C GLN A 283 9.89 -12.83 -8.78
N PRO A 284 10.35 -13.69 -7.86
CA PRO A 284 9.46 -14.43 -6.99
C PRO A 284 8.42 -13.50 -6.36
N SER A 285 7.16 -13.90 -6.43
CA SER A 285 6.04 -13.05 -6.02
C SER A 285 5.06 -13.80 -5.12
N LEU A 286 4.40 -13.05 -4.24
CA LEU A 286 3.31 -13.50 -3.38
C LEU A 286 2.15 -12.52 -3.49
N PHE A 287 0.91 -13.03 -3.50
CA PHE A 287 -0.28 -12.23 -3.34
C PHE A 287 -1.06 -12.66 -2.10
N ILE A 288 -1.46 -11.69 -1.26
CA ILE A 288 -2.32 -11.89 -0.10
C ILE A 288 -3.49 -10.91 -0.20
N GLY A 289 -4.72 -11.42 -0.13
CA GLY A 289 -5.91 -10.56 -0.14
C GLY A 289 -6.95 -11.03 0.88
N GLY A 290 -7.98 -10.22 1.06
CA GLY A 290 -9.15 -10.59 1.86
C GLY A 290 -10.23 -11.20 0.98
N ALA A 291 -10.83 -12.33 1.41
CA ALA A 291 -11.94 -12.94 0.68
C ALA A 291 -13.24 -12.11 0.77
N ALA A 292 -13.33 -11.23 1.77
CA ALA A 292 -14.43 -10.30 1.95
C ALA A 292 -14.12 -8.88 1.44
N ASP A 293 -13.03 -8.70 0.70
CA ASP A 293 -12.65 -7.39 0.14
C ASP A 293 -13.65 -6.95 -0.95
N PRO A 294 -14.40 -5.84 -0.75
CA PRO A 294 -15.35 -5.36 -1.75
C PRO A 294 -14.69 -5.00 -3.09
N SER A 295 -13.42 -4.60 -3.08
CA SER A 295 -12.69 -4.23 -4.30
C SER A 295 -12.52 -5.39 -5.28
N LEU A 296 -12.58 -6.65 -4.80
CA LEU A 296 -12.47 -7.86 -5.62
C LEU A 296 -13.81 -8.37 -6.16
N GLU A 297 -14.92 -7.70 -5.88
CA GLU A 297 -16.25 -8.13 -6.35
C GLU A 297 -16.49 -7.92 -7.85
N PRO A 298 -16.04 -6.80 -8.50
CA PRO A 298 -16.21 -6.67 -9.93
C PRO A 298 -15.52 -7.80 -10.67
N VAL A 299 -16.24 -8.40 -11.63
CA VAL A 299 -15.73 -9.54 -12.43
C VAL A 299 -14.43 -9.18 -13.14
N GLU A 300 -14.28 -7.94 -13.57
CA GLU A 300 -13.08 -7.43 -14.23
C GLU A 300 -11.87 -7.46 -13.28
N ILE A 301 -12.05 -7.08 -12.02
CA ILE A 301 -10.98 -7.07 -11.00
C ILE A 301 -10.72 -8.50 -10.50
N ARG A 302 -11.75 -9.28 -10.31
CA ARG A 302 -11.62 -10.69 -9.94
C ARG A 302 -10.84 -11.47 -10.99
N SER A 303 -11.09 -11.20 -12.27
CA SER A 303 -10.35 -11.80 -13.38
C SER A 303 -8.84 -11.48 -13.34
N LEU A 304 -8.44 -10.30 -12.84
CA LEU A 304 -7.02 -9.97 -12.65
C LEU A 304 -6.37 -10.89 -11.60
N TYR A 305 -7.06 -11.14 -10.50
CA TYR A 305 -6.60 -12.09 -9.48
C TYR A 305 -6.50 -13.51 -10.06
N ASP A 306 -7.52 -13.96 -10.77
CA ASP A 306 -7.57 -15.32 -11.32
C ASP A 306 -6.43 -15.55 -12.34
N GLN A 307 -6.05 -14.53 -13.11
CA GLN A 307 -5.05 -14.58 -14.18
C GLN A 307 -3.66 -14.09 -13.76
N MET A 308 -3.36 -13.93 -12.47
CA MET A 308 -2.07 -13.38 -12.00
C MET A 308 -0.86 -14.15 -12.54
N ASP A 309 -0.97 -15.47 -12.67
CA ASP A 309 0.11 -16.32 -13.17
C ASP A 309 0.54 -15.95 -14.60
N ALA A 310 -0.32 -15.32 -15.39
CA ALA A 310 -0.01 -14.92 -16.76
C ALA A 310 1.01 -13.75 -16.83
N TYR A 311 1.01 -12.86 -15.82
CA TYR A 311 1.90 -11.70 -15.78
C TYR A 311 2.89 -11.71 -14.61
N LEU A 312 2.75 -12.67 -13.69
CA LEU A 312 3.69 -12.97 -12.62
C LEU A 312 4.19 -14.43 -12.77
N PRO A 313 5.05 -14.73 -13.72
CA PRO A 313 5.46 -16.11 -14.01
C PRO A 313 6.21 -16.79 -12.86
N ALA A 314 6.71 -16.03 -11.89
CA ALA A 314 7.33 -16.52 -10.68
C ALA A 314 6.43 -16.34 -9.44
N LEU A 315 5.11 -16.29 -9.62
CA LEU A 315 4.15 -16.26 -8.51
C LEU A 315 4.19 -17.58 -7.75
N ARG A 316 4.64 -17.53 -6.50
CA ARG A 316 4.76 -18.72 -5.66
C ARG A 316 3.45 -19.10 -5.00
N LYS A 317 2.66 -18.09 -4.57
CA LYS A 317 1.40 -18.31 -3.86
C LYS A 317 0.46 -17.13 -4.05
N LYS A 318 -0.82 -17.38 -4.14
CA LYS A 318 -1.88 -16.37 -4.04
C LYS A 318 -2.96 -16.85 -3.06
N VAL A 319 -3.27 -16.04 -2.07
CA VAL A 319 -4.15 -16.39 -0.95
C VAL A 319 -5.22 -15.34 -0.75
N LEU A 320 -6.46 -15.79 -0.53
CA LEU A 320 -7.54 -14.94 -0.03
C LEU A 320 -7.92 -15.40 1.38
N LEU A 321 -7.73 -14.54 2.37
CA LEU A 321 -7.99 -14.82 3.78
C LEU A 321 -9.50 -14.73 4.07
N PRO A 322 -10.13 -15.80 4.59
CA PRO A 322 -11.57 -15.81 4.87
C PRO A 322 -11.96 -14.75 5.91
N GLY A 323 -13.06 -14.02 5.65
CA GLY A 323 -13.60 -13.01 6.57
C GLY A 323 -12.80 -11.72 6.65
N VAL A 324 -11.70 -11.61 5.92
CA VAL A 324 -10.83 -10.42 5.87
C VAL A 324 -11.25 -9.53 4.70
N GLY A 325 -11.29 -8.23 4.92
CA GLY A 325 -11.59 -7.22 3.90
C GLY A 325 -10.35 -6.65 3.24
N HIS A 326 -10.39 -5.35 2.92
CA HIS A 326 -9.32 -4.65 2.18
C HIS A 326 -8.08 -4.34 3.02
N SER A 327 -8.15 -4.46 4.33
CA SER A 327 -7.06 -4.11 5.25
C SER A 327 -6.35 -5.34 5.81
N ALA A 328 -5.97 -6.31 4.96
CA ALA A 328 -5.49 -7.62 5.41
C ALA A 328 -4.37 -7.54 6.46
N ALA A 329 -3.40 -6.62 6.30
CA ALA A 329 -2.30 -6.40 7.24
C ALA A 329 -2.78 -5.97 8.65
N GLU A 330 -3.91 -5.26 8.71
CA GLU A 330 -4.52 -4.76 9.95
C GLU A 330 -5.57 -5.75 10.50
N GLU A 331 -6.39 -6.33 9.64
CA GLU A 331 -7.50 -7.21 10.03
C GLU A 331 -7.03 -8.59 10.47
N SER A 332 -5.96 -9.09 9.85
CA SER A 332 -5.43 -10.43 10.13
C SER A 332 -3.89 -10.43 10.18
N PRO A 333 -3.28 -9.65 11.09
CA PRO A 333 -1.83 -9.47 11.11
C PRO A 333 -1.06 -10.77 11.34
N ALA A 334 -1.59 -11.70 12.14
CA ALA A 334 -0.92 -12.97 12.41
C ALA A 334 -0.77 -13.82 11.14
N GLN A 335 -1.85 -14.00 10.37
CA GLN A 335 -1.83 -14.77 9.13
C GLN A 335 -0.98 -14.09 8.04
N VAL A 336 -1.08 -12.76 7.94
CA VAL A 336 -0.23 -11.99 7.01
C VAL A 336 1.23 -12.14 7.37
N ASN A 337 1.60 -12.03 8.65
CA ASN A 337 2.98 -12.19 9.12
C ASN A 337 3.52 -13.59 8.81
N GLU A 338 2.73 -14.64 9.05
CA GLU A 338 3.10 -16.03 8.73
C GLU A 338 3.41 -16.20 7.25
N LEU A 339 2.53 -15.71 6.37
CA LEU A 339 2.72 -15.78 4.91
C LEU A 339 3.93 -14.97 4.43
N LEU A 340 4.17 -13.79 5.01
CA LEU A 340 5.33 -12.97 4.70
C LEU A 340 6.63 -13.65 5.12
N LEU A 341 6.69 -14.21 6.33
CA LEU A 341 7.87 -14.91 6.84
C LEU A 341 8.16 -16.17 6.02
N GLU A 342 7.14 -16.98 5.71
CA GLU A 342 7.26 -18.14 4.83
C GLU A 342 7.89 -17.75 3.48
N PHE A 343 7.38 -16.69 2.85
CA PHE A 343 7.88 -16.21 1.56
C PHE A 343 9.31 -15.70 1.64
N LEU A 344 9.64 -14.92 2.67
CA LEU A 344 10.97 -14.36 2.87
C LEU A 344 12.01 -15.43 3.16
N GLU A 345 11.69 -16.43 3.98
CA GLU A 345 12.57 -17.58 4.26
C GLU A 345 12.86 -18.39 2.98
N GLN A 346 11.85 -18.64 2.15
CA GLN A 346 12.02 -19.31 0.86
C GLN A 346 12.91 -18.53 -0.11
N LEU A 347 12.86 -17.19 -0.07
CA LEU A 347 13.76 -16.36 -0.88
C LEU A 347 15.21 -16.46 -0.41
N MET A 348 15.44 -16.49 0.89
CA MET A 348 16.78 -16.53 1.48
C MET A 348 17.44 -17.90 1.36
N SER A 349 16.69 -18.99 1.42
CA SER A 349 17.21 -20.35 1.30
C SER A 349 17.64 -20.70 -0.12
N GLY A 350 17.28 -19.91 -1.12
CA GLY A 350 17.54 -20.21 -2.53
C GLY A 350 16.88 -21.49 -3.03
N ASP A 351 15.84 -21.96 -2.31
CA ASP A 351 15.16 -23.23 -2.60
C ASP A 351 14.28 -23.10 -3.87
N PRO A 352 14.65 -23.76 -4.99
CA PRO A 352 13.87 -23.74 -6.21
C PRO A 352 12.64 -24.67 -6.15
N THR A 353 12.41 -25.38 -5.04
CA THR A 353 11.43 -26.49 -4.98
C THR A 353 9.98 -26.10 -4.73
N SER A 354 9.62 -24.82 -4.80
CA SER A 354 8.22 -24.43 -4.95
C SER A 354 7.85 -24.21 -6.42
N GLU A 355 7.92 -25.27 -7.24
CA GLU A 355 7.19 -25.26 -8.51
C GLU A 355 5.70 -25.01 -8.23
N PRO A 356 5.03 -24.18 -9.04
CA PRO A 356 3.58 -24.02 -8.91
C PRO A 356 2.94 -25.41 -9.06
N ALA A 357 2.08 -25.79 -8.11
CA ALA A 357 1.30 -27.00 -8.21
C ALA A 357 0.55 -26.95 -9.55
N ALA A 358 0.93 -27.84 -10.46
CA ALA A 358 0.23 -28.05 -11.70
C ALA A 358 -1.19 -28.55 -11.36
N GLY A 359 -2.21 -27.70 -11.60
CA GLY A 359 -3.61 -28.00 -11.42
C GLY A 359 -4.42 -27.23 -12.44
#